data_441de7e2de95720ffb0553966b937863
#
_entry.id   441de7e2de95720ffb0553966b937863
#
_cell.length_a   1.000
_cell.length_b   1.000
_cell.length_c   1.000
_cell.angle_alpha   90.00
_cell.angle_beta   90.00
_cell.angle_gamma   90.00
#
_symmetry.space_group_name_H-M   'P 1'
#
loop_
_entity.id
_entity.type
_entity.pdbx_description
1 polymer ?
#
loop_
_entity_poly.entity_id
_entity_poly.type
_entity_poly.pdbx_seq_one_letter_code
_entity_poly.pdbx_strand_id
1 'polypeptide(L)'
;MRKNKVKQILSQGGTSTGTMVFEFNTSGIARIAAGAGAEFLIFDMEHTGWSIETIRSLMATSRAADIVPMVRVPTTEYHFFARSLDVGAMGLMVPMVETEAQAKIIVDSAKYPPIGKRGAAFGVAHDDYEEGNILDKMSSINQEILLIAQIETVQGLENADKIAALDGIDVLWIGHFDLTNSMEIPGQFDHPKYLRAVTHVAEICQRHGKSAGFMTSNVEEGRSMRKKGFRCLAYGGDLWLYKQALQQGINALDNKE
;
A
#
# COMPACT_ATOMS: atom_id res chain seq x y z
N MET A 1 -1.00 12.08 17.80
CA MET A 1 -0.76 11.05 16.77
C MET A 1 -1.62 11.31 15.54
N ARG A 2 -1.10 11.12 14.34
CA ARG A 2 -1.78 11.41 13.06
C ARG A 2 -2.91 10.43 12.78
N LYS A 3 -4.05 10.95 12.30
CA LYS A 3 -5.17 10.15 11.81
C LYS A 3 -4.89 9.63 10.39
N ASN A 4 -5.20 8.36 10.15
CA ASN A 4 -5.07 7.76 8.83
C ASN A 4 -6.39 7.94 8.05
N LYS A 5 -6.48 9.06 7.30
CA LYS A 5 -7.67 9.38 6.51
C LYS A 5 -7.98 8.30 5.45
N VAL A 6 -6.95 7.64 4.90
CA VAL A 6 -7.13 6.56 3.92
C VAL A 6 -7.84 5.38 4.55
N LYS A 7 -7.37 4.94 5.74
CA LYS A 7 -8.01 3.86 6.48
C LYS A 7 -9.46 4.19 6.83
N GLN A 8 -9.75 5.43 7.25
CA GLN A 8 -11.11 5.88 7.53
C GLN A 8 -12.00 5.84 6.27
N ILE A 9 -11.52 6.37 5.14
CA ILE A 9 -12.26 6.35 3.87
C ILE A 9 -12.58 4.90 3.47
N LEU A 10 -11.58 4.02 3.49
CA LEU A 10 -11.74 2.62 3.09
C LEU A 10 -12.69 1.86 4.01
N SER A 11 -12.61 2.05 5.34
CA SER A 11 -13.50 1.39 6.31
C SER A 11 -14.97 1.81 6.17
N GLN A 12 -15.22 3.00 5.63
CA GLN A 12 -16.56 3.51 5.32
C GLN A 12 -17.05 3.11 3.92
N GLY A 13 -16.29 2.27 3.20
CA GLY A 13 -16.61 1.85 1.84
C GLY A 13 -16.33 2.91 0.77
N GLY A 14 -15.61 3.98 1.12
CA GLY A 14 -15.14 4.99 0.18
C GLY A 14 -13.97 4.51 -0.68
N THR A 15 -13.55 5.33 -1.63
CA THR A 15 -12.39 5.06 -2.50
C THR A 15 -11.29 6.06 -2.18
N SER A 16 -10.06 5.57 -2.01
CA SER A 16 -8.87 6.38 -1.84
C SER A 16 -7.92 6.19 -3.02
N THR A 17 -7.36 7.30 -3.51
CA THR A 17 -6.44 7.31 -4.66
C THR A 17 -5.11 7.93 -4.26
N GLY A 18 -4.02 7.26 -4.60
CA GLY A 18 -2.66 7.70 -4.37
C GLY A 18 -1.74 7.30 -5.51
N THR A 19 -0.46 7.18 -5.23
CA THR A 19 0.54 6.71 -6.20
C THR A 19 1.66 5.93 -5.49
N MET A 20 2.45 5.18 -6.26
CA MET A 20 3.67 4.52 -5.76
C MET A 20 4.91 5.35 -6.10
N VAL A 21 5.93 5.23 -5.28
CA VAL A 21 7.22 5.94 -5.44
C VAL A 21 8.34 4.91 -5.45
N PHE A 22 9.08 4.87 -6.56
CA PHE A 22 10.17 3.91 -6.81
C PHE A 22 11.52 4.59 -6.98
N GLU A 23 11.56 5.82 -7.51
CA GLU A 23 12.82 6.46 -7.92
C GLU A 23 13.07 7.79 -7.21
N PHE A 24 12.04 8.62 -7.00
CA PHE A 24 12.24 9.99 -6.52
C PHE A 24 12.19 10.10 -5.00
N ASN A 25 13.31 9.76 -4.35
CA ASN A 25 13.48 9.87 -2.89
C ASN A 25 13.75 11.31 -2.41
N THR A 26 13.12 12.30 -3.03
CA THR A 26 13.33 13.71 -2.71
C THR A 26 12.44 14.18 -1.56
N SER A 27 12.90 15.21 -0.84
CA SER A 27 12.15 15.82 0.26
C SER A 27 10.81 16.47 -0.15
N GLY A 28 10.63 16.75 -1.44
CA GLY A 28 9.43 17.40 -1.97
C GLY A 28 8.35 16.43 -2.45
N ILE A 29 8.66 15.14 -2.66
CA ILE A 29 7.77 14.21 -3.35
C ILE A 29 6.37 14.12 -2.71
N ALA A 30 6.31 14.07 -1.39
CA ALA A 30 5.04 13.97 -0.67
C ALA A 30 4.17 15.23 -0.86
N ARG A 31 4.77 16.42 -0.84
CA ARG A 31 4.04 17.68 -1.07
C ARG A 31 3.58 17.81 -2.53
N ILE A 32 4.40 17.37 -3.49
CA ILE A 32 4.06 17.37 -4.91
C ILE A 32 2.86 16.44 -5.14
N ALA A 33 2.90 15.22 -4.62
CA ALA A 33 1.82 14.27 -4.76
C ALA A 33 0.51 14.74 -4.06
N ALA A 34 0.61 15.27 -2.85
CA ALA A 34 -0.54 15.85 -2.15
C ALA A 34 -1.15 17.03 -2.92
N GLY A 35 -0.30 17.93 -3.47
CA GLY A 35 -0.73 19.04 -4.33
C GLY A 35 -1.40 18.59 -5.62
N ALA A 36 -1.10 17.41 -6.11
CA ALA A 36 -1.76 16.76 -7.24
C ALA A 36 -3.06 16.02 -6.85
N GLY A 37 -3.42 15.99 -5.56
CA GLY A 37 -4.63 15.33 -5.06
C GLY A 37 -4.46 13.89 -4.62
N ALA A 38 -3.23 13.36 -4.52
CA ALA A 38 -3.00 12.05 -3.96
C ALA A 38 -3.27 12.04 -2.45
N GLU A 39 -4.00 11.03 -1.97
CA GLU A 39 -4.32 10.85 -0.55
C GLU A 39 -3.29 9.99 0.17
N PHE A 40 -2.55 9.15 -0.57
CA PHE A 40 -1.47 8.33 -0.04
C PHE A 40 -0.30 8.21 -1.01
N LEU A 41 0.86 7.88 -0.44
CA LEU A 41 2.04 7.38 -1.15
C LEU A 41 2.41 6.00 -0.62
N ILE A 42 2.83 5.10 -1.51
CA ILE A 42 3.48 3.84 -1.15
C ILE A 42 4.93 3.94 -1.61
N PHE A 43 5.84 4.07 -0.66
CA PHE A 43 7.29 4.04 -0.93
C PHE A 43 7.76 2.59 -1.02
N ASP A 44 8.44 2.27 -2.11
CA ASP A 44 8.82 0.91 -2.40
C ASP A 44 10.21 0.54 -1.88
N MET A 45 10.30 -0.51 -1.06
CA MET A 45 11.57 -1.12 -0.65
C MET A 45 11.77 -2.51 -1.26
N GLU A 46 10.81 -3.04 -2.01
CA GLU A 46 10.90 -4.36 -2.62
C GLU A 46 11.76 -4.33 -3.89
N HIS A 47 11.44 -3.43 -4.81
CA HIS A 47 12.11 -3.35 -6.12
C HIS A 47 13.04 -2.14 -6.26
N THR A 48 13.45 -1.56 -5.13
CA THR A 48 14.39 -0.44 -5.08
C THR A 48 15.59 -0.75 -4.18
N GLY A 49 16.64 0.05 -4.27
CA GLY A 49 17.80 -0.06 -3.38
C GLY A 49 17.64 0.74 -2.07
N TRP A 50 16.41 1.11 -1.67
CA TRP A 50 16.22 2.00 -0.53
C TRP A 50 16.39 1.31 0.81
N SER A 51 17.16 1.96 1.67
CA SER A 51 17.36 1.55 3.06
C SER A 51 16.28 2.14 3.97
N ILE A 52 16.20 1.63 5.20
CA ILE A 52 15.33 2.20 6.22
C ILE A 52 15.71 3.66 6.57
N GLU A 53 16.94 4.07 6.33
CA GLU A 53 17.39 5.46 6.48
C GLU A 53 16.74 6.38 5.44
N THR A 54 16.68 5.93 4.18
CA THR A 54 15.93 6.62 3.12
C THR A 54 14.46 6.74 3.50
N ILE A 55 13.83 5.64 3.93
CA ILE A 55 12.43 5.63 4.38
C ILE A 55 12.21 6.60 5.54
N ARG A 56 13.10 6.63 6.54
CA ARG A 56 13.02 7.60 7.65
C ARG A 56 12.96 9.04 7.16
N SER A 57 13.80 9.39 6.20
CA SER A 57 13.83 10.74 5.61
C SER A 57 12.54 11.06 4.86
N LEU A 58 12.01 10.12 4.08
CA LEU A 58 10.74 10.26 3.35
C LEU A 58 9.54 10.35 4.31
N MET A 59 9.50 9.57 5.38
CA MET A 59 8.46 9.68 6.41
C MET A 59 8.50 11.05 7.10
N ALA A 60 9.68 11.54 7.48
CA ALA A 60 9.84 12.85 8.12
C ALA A 60 9.33 14.00 7.24
N THR A 61 9.63 13.97 5.94
CA THR A 61 9.18 15.00 4.99
C THR A 61 7.69 14.87 4.64
N SER A 62 7.14 13.65 4.63
CA SER A 62 5.71 13.40 4.39
C SER A 62 4.82 13.95 5.50
N ARG A 63 5.35 14.14 6.72
CA ARG A 63 4.62 14.78 7.83
C ARG A 63 4.16 16.19 7.54
N ALA A 64 4.91 16.92 6.73
CA ALA A 64 4.59 18.29 6.35
C ALA A 64 3.57 18.39 5.19
N ALA A 65 3.14 17.24 4.65
CA ALA A 65 2.13 17.14 3.61
C ALA A 65 0.86 16.48 4.16
N ASP A 66 -0.29 16.91 3.66
CA ASP A 66 -1.57 16.25 3.98
C ASP A 66 -1.74 14.96 3.14
N ILE A 67 -0.89 13.95 3.42
CA ILE A 67 -0.84 12.68 2.71
C ILE A 67 -0.53 11.55 3.69
N VAL A 68 -1.02 10.35 3.41
CA VAL A 68 -0.75 9.14 4.21
C VAL A 68 0.46 8.40 3.62
N PRO A 69 1.63 8.41 4.29
CA PRO A 69 2.80 7.68 3.82
C PRO A 69 2.72 6.21 4.24
N MET A 70 2.86 5.34 3.28
CA MET A 70 2.94 3.89 3.47
C MET A 70 4.23 3.34 2.87
N VAL A 71 4.62 2.14 3.26
CA VAL A 71 5.83 1.48 2.76
C VAL A 71 5.48 0.10 2.26
N ARG A 72 5.93 -0.25 1.05
CA ARG A 72 6.01 -1.64 0.63
C ARG A 72 7.34 -2.20 1.11
N VAL A 73 7.25 -3.16 2.05
CA VAL A 73 8.42 -3.83 2.62
C VAL A 73 8.91 -4.94 1.69
N PRO A 74 10.20 -5.36 1.76
CA PRO A 74 10.74 -6.35 0.82
C PRO A 74 10.27 -7.78 1.10
N THR A 75 9.87 -8.11 2.33
CA THR A 75 9.50 -9.47 2.72
C THR A 75 8.71 -9.50 4.03
N THR A 76 8.10 -10.66 4.34
CA THR A 76 7.35 -10.90 5.58
C THR A 76 8.30 -11.14 6.77
N GLU A 77 8.97 -10.08 7.22
CA GLU A 77 9.89 -10.14 8.35
C GLU A 77 9.63 -9.03 9.36
N TYR A 78 9.63 -9.39 10.65
CA TYR A 78 9.32 -8.50 11.78
C TYR A 78 10.09 -7.17 11.74
N HIS A 79 11.39 -7.21 11.50
CA HIS A 79 12.20 -5.99 11.59
C HIS A 79 11.91 -4.98 10.48
N PHE A 80 11.46 -5.42 9.30
CA PHE A 80 11.00 -4.50 8.26
C PHE A 80 9.69 -3.83 8.65
N PHE A 81 8.78 -4.57 9.28
CA PHE A 81 7.51 -4.01 9.75
C PHE A 81 7.73 -3.01 10.89
N ALA A 82 8.38 -3.45 11.98
CA ALA A 82 8.59 -2.63 13.15
C ALA A 82 9.36 -1.34 12.81
N ARG A 83 10.49 -1.46 12.08
CA ARG A 83 11.32 -0.30 11.75
C ARG A 83 10.63 0.68 10.81
N SER A 84 9.90 0.21 9.78
CA SER A 84 9.15 1.09 8.89
C SER A 84 8.06 1.86 9.64
N LEU A 85 7.36 1.20 10.53
CA LEU A 85 6.35 1.83 11.38
C LEU A 85 6.98 2.79 12.39
N ASP A 86 8.09 2.42 13.05
CA ASP A 86 8.76 3.26 14.06
C ASP A 86 9.31 4.57 13.48
N VAL A 87 9.72 4.57 12.21
CA VAL A 87 10.14 5.81 11.52
C VAL A 87 8.97 6.64 10.97
N GLY A 88 7.72 6.19 11.15
CA GLY A 88 6.54 7.00 10.90
C GLY A 88 5.66 6.59 9.71
N ALA A 89 5.86 5.40 9.13
CA ALA A 89 4.91 4.86 8.16
C ALA A 89 3.53 4.65 8.80
N MET A 90 2.48 5.01 8.09
CA MET A 90 1.09 4.88 8.55
C MET A 90 0.39 3.65 7.96
N GLY A 91 1.10 2.88 7.17
CA GLY A 91 0.65 1.60 6.64
C GLY A 91 1.80 0.82 6.01
N LEU A 92 1.57 -0.47 5.85
CA LEU A 92 2.50 -1.39 5.23
C LEU A 92 1.80 -2.15 4.10
N MET A 93 2.48 -2.27 2.96
CA MET A 93 2.16 -3.23 1.92
C MET A 93 3.19 -4.37 2.01
N VAL A 94 2.71 -5.59 2.11
CA VAL A 94 3.56 -6.78 2.25
C VAL A 94 3.39 -7.64 1.00
N PRO A 95 4.49 -7.89 0.25
CA PRO A 95 4.44 -8.70 -0.96
C PRO A 95 4.35 -10.19 -0.65
N MET A 96 4.01 -10.98 -1.66
CA MET A 96 4.07 -12.45 -1.65
C MET A 96 3.31 -13.09 -0.48
N VAL A 97 2.13 -12.54 -0.14
CA VAL A 97 1.30 -13.10 0.93
C VAL A 97 0.48 -14.27 0.37
N GLU A 98 0.85 -15.46 0.79
CA GLU A 98 0.31 -16.71 0.26
C GLU A 98 -0.57 -17.49 1.23
N THR A 99 -0.41 -17.25 2.53
CA THR A 99 -1.06 -18.04 3.57
C THR A 99 -1.66 -17.19 4.67
N GLU A 100 -2.68 -17.73 5.34
CA GLU A 100 -3.24 -17.17 6.58
C GLU A 100 -2.17 -16.98 7.66
N ALA A 101 -1.22 -17.91 7.77
CA ALA A 101 -0.13 -17.83 8.74
C ALA A 101 0.77 -16.62 8.49
N GLN A 102 1.13 -16.33 7.22
CA GLN A 102 1.87 -15.12 6.87
C GLN A 102 1.06 -13.86 7.18
N ALA A 103 -0.22 -13.82 6.83
CA ALA A 103 -1.09 -12.69 7.14
C ALA A 103 -1.20 -12.46 8.66
N LYS A 104 -1.23 -13.54 9.47
CA LYS A 104 -1.18 -13.44 10.91
C LYS A 104 0.15 -12.86 11.42
N ILE A 105 1.29 -13.25 10.84
CA ILE A 105 2.61 -12.67 11.16
C ILE A 105 2.62 -11.16 10.89
N ILE A 106 2.00 -10.72 9.79
CA ILE A 106 1.89 -9.30 9.45
C ILE A 106 1.14 -8.54 10.57
N VAL A 107 -0.02 -9.03 10.97
CA VAL A 107 -0.82 -8.41 12.03
C VAL A 107 -0.08 -8.43 13.37
N ASP A 108 0.45 -9.59 13.77
CA ASP A 108 1.19 -9.76 15.03
C ASP A 108 2.39 -8.80 15.10
N SER A 109 3.10 -8.59 13.98
CA SER A 109 4.31 -7.76 13.92
C SER A 109 4.03 -6.27 13.82
N ALA A 110 2.89 -5.88 13.25
CA ALA A 110 2.55 -4.47 13.02
C ALA A 110 1.72 -3.86 14.16
N LYS A 111 0.98 -4.66 14.91
CA LYS A 111 0.05 -4.21 15.96
C LYS A 111 0.60 -4.47 17.37
N TYR A 112 0.28 -3.56 18.29
CA TYR A 112 0.56 -3.74 19.72
C TYR A 112 -0.44 -4.67 20.40
N PRO A 113 -0.09 -5.24 21.57
CA PRO A 113 -1.06 -5.96 22.41
C PRO A 113 -2.34 -5.15 22.68
N PRO A 114 -3.52 -5.78 22.80
CA PRO A 114 -3.76 -7.23 22.73
C PRO A 114 -3.93 -7.80 21.32
N ILE A 115 -3.88 -6.95 20.27
CA ILE A 115 -4.15 -7.34 18.87
C ILE A 115 -2.93 -8.07 18.26
N GLY A 116 -1.73 -7.60 18.56
CA GLY A 116 -0.49 -8.15 18.05
C GLY A 116 0.61 -8.21 19.11
N LYS A 117 1.88 -8.28 18.64
CA LYS A 117 3.07 -8.49 19.48
C LYS A 117 4.20 -7.52 19.14
N ARG A 118 3.91 -6.40 18.45
CA ARG A 118 4.91 -5.41 18.06
C ARG A 118 5.67 -4.92 19.29
N GLY A 119 7.00 -4.84 19.21
CA GLY A 119 7.85 -4.25 20.23
C GLY A 119 7.52 -2.77 20.47
N ALA A 120 7.49 -2.36 21.72
CA ALA A 120 7.04 -1.04 22.12
C ALA A 120 8.19 -0.06 22.27
N ALA A 121 8.14 1.05 21.53
CA ALA A 121 8.98 2.23 21.70
C ALA A 121 8.09 3.47 21.53
N PHE A 122 8.14 4.42 22.46
CA PHE A 122 7.32 5.63 22.43
C PHE A 122 8.20 6.88 22.56
N GLY A 123 7.66 8.06 22.19
CA GLY A 123 8.43 9.29 22.10
C GLY A 123 9.36 9.30 20.88
N VAL A 124 9.01 8.56 19.83
CA VAL A 124 9.76 8.46 18.57
C VAL A 124 8.89 8.90 17.38
N ALA A 125 9.38 8.71 16.16
CA ALA A 125 8.74 9.30 14.98
C ALA A 125 7.27 8.87 14.76
N HIS A 126 6.88 7.64 15.08
CA HIS A 126 5.52 7.15 14.81
C HIS A 126 4.45 7.78 15.70
N ASP A 127 4.81 8.28 16.88
CA ASP A 127 3.90 8.96 17.80
C ASP A 127 4.15 10.49 17.91
N ASP A 128 4.83 11.04 16.90
CA ASP A 128 5.14 12.47 16.78
C ASP A 128 6.02 13.02 17.91
N TYR A 129 6.81 12.15 18.58
CA TYR A 129 7.64 12.49 19.74
C TYR A 129 6.82 13.04 20.93
N GLU A 130 5.52 12.79 20.95
CA GLU A 130 4.63 13.28 21.99
C GLU A 130 4.72 12.43 23.25
N GLU A 131 4.53 13.06 24.40
CA GLU A 131 4.27 12.37 25.68
C GLU A 131 2.83 11.88 25.74
N GLY A 132 2.51 10.98 26.67
CA GLY A 132 1.15 10.51 26.87
C GLY A 132 1.05 9.13 27.49
N ASN A 133 -0.17 8.71 27.79
CA ASN A 133 -0.44 7.37 28.32
C ASN A 133 -0.11 6.30 27.27
N ILE A 134 0.68 5.30 27.66
CA ILE A 134 1.17 4.26 26.75
C ILE A 134 0.03 3.39 26.20
N LEU A 135 -0.96 3.04 27.02
CA LEU A 135 -2.08 2.21 26.61
C LEU A 135 -2.97 2.93 25.57
N ASP A 136 -3.21 4.21 25.78
CA ASP A 136 -3.96 5.04 24.84
C ASP A 136 -3.23 5.17 23.50
N LYS A 137 -1.90 5.35 23.54
CA LYS A 137 -1.05 5.37 22.36
C LYS A 137 -1.10 4.04 21.60
N MET A 138 -0.93 2.90 22.28
CA MET A 138 -1.03 1.57 21.66
C MET A 138 -2.37 1.37 20.98
N SER A 139 -3.46 1.68 21.67
CA SER A 139 -4.82 1.55 21.14
C SER A 139 -5.01 2.41 19.89
N SER A 140 -4.62 3.69 19.98
CA SER A 140 -4.73 4.63 18.87
C SER A 140 -3.88 4.20 17.67
N ILE A 141 -2.62 3.78 17.88
CA ILE A 141 -1.72 3.32 16.82
C ILE A 141 -2.30 2.08 16.13
N ASN A 142 -2.84 1.12 16.90
CA ASN A 142 -3.48 -0.06 16.35
C ASN A 142 -4.65 0.28 15.41
N GLN A 143 -5.40 1.33 15.72
CA GLN A 143 -6.52 1.80 14.89
C GLN A 143 -6.05 2.47 13.60
N GLU A 144 -4.94 3.21 13.63
CA GLU A 144 -4.51 4.05 12.52
C GLU A 144 -3.58 3.33 11.51
N ILE A 145 -2.90 2.24 11.90
CA ILE A 145 -2.05 1.48 10.96
C ILE A 145 -2.92 0.74 9.94
N LEU A 146 -2.66 0.95 8.65
CA LEU A 146 -3.29 0.27 7.52
C LEU A 146 -2.40 -0.86 7.04
N LEU A 147 -2.94 -2.09 6.91
CA LEU A 147 -2.20 -3.27 6.46
C LEU A 147 -2.75 -3.79 5.14
N ILE A 148 -1.85 -3.90 4.17
CA ILE A 148 -2.12 -4.35 2.81
C ILE A 148 -1.40 -5.67 2.58
N ALA A 149 -2.14 -6.74 2.32
CA ALA A 149 -1.61 -8.03 1.85
C ALA A 149 -1.61 -8.06 0.32
N GLN A 150 -0.46 -8.21 -0.30
CA GLN A 150 -0.34 -8.28 -1.75
C GLN A 150 -0.51 -9.74 -2.20
N ILE A 151 -1.55 -9.97 -3.01
CA ILE A 151 -1.92 -11.27 -3.59
C ILE A 151 -1.38 -11.31 -5.01
N GLU A 152 -0.35 -12.12 -5.22
CA GLU A 152 0.41 -12.11 -6.46
C GLU A 152 0.97 -13.48 -6.86
N THR A 153 0.46 -14.53 -6.21
CA THR A 153 0.72 -15.91 -6.58
C THR A 153 -0.59 -16.70 -6.68
N VAL A 154 -0.57 -17.81 -7.38
CA VAL A 154 -1.73 -18.72 -7.43
C VAL A 154 -2.08 -19.21 -6.03
N GLN A 155 -1.09 -19.55 -5.21
CA GLN A 155 -1.30 -19.97 -3.83
C GLN A 155 -1.93 -18.85 -2.97
N GLY A 156 -1.46 -17.61 -3.10
CA GLY A 156 -2.05 -16.45 -2.43
C GLY A 156 -3.50 -16.22 -2.84
N LEU A 157 -3.79 -16.38 -4.13
CA LEU A 157 -5.14 -16.28 -4.67
C LEU A 157 -6.08 -17.38 -4.11
N GLU A 158 -5.62 -18.62 -4.04
CA GLU A 158 -6.38 -19.75 -3.46
C GLU A 158 -6.68 -19.56 -1.97
N ASN A 159 -5.79 -18.88 -1.24
CA ASN A 159 -5.94 -18.58 0.18
C ASN A 159 -6.51 -17.17 0.45
N ALA A 160 -6.84 -16.39 -0.58
CA ALA A 160 -7.26 -14.99 -0.41
C ALA A 160 -8.47 -14.83 0.53
N ASP A 161 -9.40 -15.78 0.53
CA ASP A 161 -10.56 -15.78 1.44
C ASP A 161 -10.14 -15.89 2.91
N LYS A 162 -9.21 -16.79 3.24
CA LYS A 162 -8.67 -16.97 4.58
C LYS A 162 -7.85 -15.74 5.03
N ILE A 163 -7.08 -15.16 4.10
CA ILE A 163 -6.29 -13.95 4.35
C ILE A 163 -7.22 -12.77 4.64
N ALA A 164 -8.29 -12.61 3.85
CA ALA A 164 -9.29 -11.56 4.04
C ALA A 164 -10.09 -11.70 5.33
N ALA A 165 -10.32 -12.93 5.80
CA ALA A 165 -11.05 -13.20 7.03
C ALA A 165 -10.30 -12.72 8.29
N LEU A 166 -8.98 -12.51 8.22
CA LEU A 166 -8.21 -12.07 9.38
C LEU A 166 -8.51 -10.62 9.75
N ASP A 167 -8.81 -10.44 11.04
CA ASP A 167 -8.87 -9.11 11.63
C ASP A 167 -7.47 -8.46 11.60
N GLY A 168 -7.43 -7.19 11.19
CA GLY A 168 -6.20 -6.41 11.09
C GLY A 168 -5.63 -6.28 9.69
N ILE A 169 -5.97 -7.16 8.74
CA ILE A 169 -5.74 -6.91 7.31
C ILE A 169 -6.86 -5.99 6.81
N ASP A 170 -6.50 -4.90 6.17
CA ASP A 170 -7.44 -3.88 5.69
C ASP A 170 -7.68 -3.97 4.17
N VAL A 171 -6.64 -4.34 3.42
CA VAL A 171 -6.64 -4.36 1.95
C VAL A 171 -6.01 -5.63 1.42
N LEU A 172 -6.65 -6.26 0.43
CA LEU A 172 -6.00 -7.24 -0.45
C LEU A 172 -5.63 -6.54 -1.75
N TRP A 173 -4.34 -6.52 -2.08
CA TRP A 173 -3.80 -5.82 -3.25
C TRP A 173 -3.34 -6.82 -4.30
N ILE A 174 -3.72 -6.62 -5.57
CA ILE A 174 -3.25 -7.48 -6.65
C ILE A 174 -1.90 -6.98 -7.17
N GLY A 175 -0.87 -7.84 -7.07
CA GLY A 175 0.40 -7.70 -7.78
C GLY A 175 0.29 -8.32 -9.17
N HIS A 176 -0.14 -7.53 -10.16
CA HIS A 176 -0.59 -8.03 -11.45
C HIS A 176 0.51 -8.70 -12.29
N PHE A 177 1.76 -8.22 -12.22
CA PHE A 177 2.88 -8.83 -12.94
C PHE A 177 3.19 -10.22 -12.37
N ASP A 178 3.42 -10.31 -11.06
CA ASP A 178 3.79 -11.56 -10.40
C ASP A 178 2.64 -12.56 -10.40
N LEU A 179 1.40 -12.09 -10.27
CA LEU A 179 0.24 -12.97 -10.39
C LEU A 179 0.15 -13.60 -11.78
N THR A 180 0.37 -12.83 -12.86
CA THR A 180 0.39 -13.41 -14.21
C THR A 180 1.58 -14.34 -14.43
N ASN A 181 2.76 -14.04 -13.86
CA ASN A 181 3.91 -14.94 -13.87
C ASN A 181 3.59 -16.25 -13.16
N SER A 182 3.04 -16.19 -11.96
CA SER A 182 2.63 -17.37 -11.18
C SER A 182 1.54 -18.20 -11.87
N MET A 183 0.72 -17.56 -12.70
CA MET A 183 -0.30 -18.23 -13.52
C MET A 183 0.24 -18.84 -14.81
N GLU A 184 1.54 -18.70 -15.10
CA GLU A 184 2.19 -19.13 -16.36
C GLU A 184 1.66 -18.39 -17.62
N ILE A 185 1.20 -17.13 -17.43
CA ILE A 185 0.71 -16.23 -18.48
C ILE A 185 1.33 -14.81 -18.32
N PRO A 186 2.67 -14.67 -18.28
CA PRO A 186 3.33 -13.43 -17.92
C PRO A 186 2.88 -12.25 -18.80
N GLY A 187 2.42 -11.16 -18.13
CA GLY A 187 2.00 -9.93 -18.79
C GLY A 187 0.69 -10.01 -19.59
N GLN A 188 -0.04 -11.13 -19.57
CA GLN A 188 -1.30 -11.29 -20.32
C GLN A 188 -2.49 -10.81 -19.48
N PHE A 189 -2.62 -9.50 -19.29
CA PHE A 189 -3.64 -8.89 -18.44
C PHE A 189 -5.07 -9.01 -18.97
N ASP A 190 -5.25 -9.34 -20.24
CA ASP A 190 -6.55 -9.62 -20.87
C ASP A 190 -6.92 -11.12 -20.83
N HIS A 191 -6.02 -11.97 -20.33
CA HIS A 191 -6.28 -13.41 -20.28
C HIS A 191 -7.44 -13.74 -19.34
N PRO A 192 -8.41 -14.60 -19.74
CA PRO A 192 -9.59 -14.91 -18.93
C PRO A 192 -9.30 -15.44 -17.52
N LYS A 193 -8.18 -16.17 -17.33
CA LYS A 193 -7.73 -16.67 -16.03
C LYS A 193 -7.40 -15.52 -15.09
N TYR A 194 -6.66 -14.50 -15.58
CA TYR A 194 -6.32 -13.31 -14.82
C TYR A 194 -7.55 -12.45 -14.51
N LEU A 195 -8.40 -12.21 -15.50
CA LEU A 195 -9.61 -11.41 -15.31
C LEU A 195 -10.57 -12.00 -14.26
N ARG A 196 -10.68 -13.35 -14.23
CA ARG A 196 -11.43 -14.04 -13.18
C ARG A 196 -10.79 -13.87 -11.81
N ALA A 197 -9.48 -13.94 -11.70
CA ALA A 197 -8.76 -13.71 -10.44
C ALA A 197 -8.99 -12.29 -9.89
N VAL A 198 -8.92 -11.27 -10.76
CA VAL A 198 -9.22 -9.88 -10.39
C VAL A 198 -10.62 -9.74 -9.83
N THR A 199 -11.63 -10.32 -10.50
CA THR A 199 -13.01 -10.28 -10.05
C THR A 199 -13.17 -11.03 -8.72
N HIS A 200 -12.55 -12.20 -8.60
CA HIS A 200 -12.61 -13.03 -7.39
C HIS A 200 -12.06 -12.32 -6.15
N VAL A 201 -10.91 -11.63 -6.26
CA VAL A 201 -10.35 -10.86 -5.13
C VAL A 201 -11.29 -9.73 -4.72
N ALA A 202 -11.91 -9.03 -5.68
CA ALA A 202 -12.89 -7.98 -5.37
C ALA A 202 -14.11 -8.52 -4.60
N GLU A 203 -14.64 -9.68 -5.02
CA GLU A 203 -15.75 -10.37 -4.36
C GLU A 203 -15.40 -10.84 -2.93
N ILE A 204 -14.20 -11.39 -2.75
CA ILE A 204 -13.68 -11.77 -1.44
C ILE A 204 -13.62 -10.54 -0.53
N CYS A 205 -13.00 -9.45 -0.99
CA CYS A 205 -12.92 -8.23 -0.20
C CYS A 205 -14.30 -7.71 0.21
N GLN A 206 -15.26 -7.73 -0.71
CA GLN A 206 -16.63 -7.31 -0.41
C GLN A 206 -17.29 -8.18 0.67
N ARG A 207 -17.12 -9.52 0.62
CA ARG A 207 -17.68 -10.45 1.61
C ARG A 207 -17.13 -10.24 3.02
N HIS A 208 -15.85 -9.91 3.12
CA HIS A 208 -15.16 -9.73 4.41
C HIS A 208 -15.11 -8.27 4.87
N GLY A 209 -15.77 -7.33 4.17
CA GLY A 209 -15.73 -5.90 4.51
C GLY A 209 -14.33 -5.28 4.35
N LYS A 210 -13.47 -5.88 3.52
CA LYS A 210 -12.12 -5.38 3.20
C LYS A 210 -12.15 -4.56 1.91
N SER A 211 -11.05 -3.86 1.63
CA SER A 211 -10.89 -3.14 0.36
C SER A 211 -10.01 -3.92 -0.60
N ALA A 212 -10.39 -3.97 -1.88
CA ALA A 212 -9.50 -4.43 -2.92
C ALA A 212 -8.59 -3.28 -3.38
N GLY A 213 -7.30 -3.56 -3.59
CA GLY A 213 -6.29 -2.59 -3.99
C GLY A 213 -5.64 -2.94 -5.32
N PHE A 214 -5.24 -1.91 -6.08
CA PHE A 214 -4.63 -2.07 -7.39
C PHE A 214 -3.78 -0.85 -7.78
N MET A 215 -2.68 -1.09 -8.52
CA MET A 215 -1.93 -0.03 -9.19
C MET A 215 -2.35 0.03 -10.67
N THR A 216 -2.90 1.16 -11.10
CA THR A 216 -3.38 1.37 -12.47
C THR A 216 -2.35 2.12 -13.30
N SER A 217 -2.24 1.77 -14.58
CA SER A 217 -1.33 2.40 -15.53
C SER A 217 -1.95 3.61 -16.25
N ASN A 218 -3.28 3.68 -16.31
CA ASN A 218 -4.02 4.73 -17.00
C ASN A 218 -5.42 4.94 -16.40
N VAL A 219 -6.10 5.98 -16.86
CA VAL A 219 -7.42 6.39 -16.35
C VAL A 219 -8.52 5.37 -16.64
N GLU A 220 -8.51 4.77 -17.82
CA GLU A 220 -9.50 3.78 -18.26
C GLU A 220 -9.44 2.53 -17.38
N GLU A 221 -8.25 2.03 -17.12
CA GLU A 221 -8.02 0.92 -16.21
C GLU A 221 -8.46 1.26 -14.79
N GLY A 222 -8.09 2.44 -14.28
CA GLY A 222 -8.51 2.91 -12.98
C GLY A 222 -10.04 2.97 -12.83
N ARG A 223 -10.74 3.49 -13.84
CA ARG A 223 -12.21 3.51 -13.88
C ARG A 223 -12.81 2.09 -13.93
N SER A 224 -12.19 1.20 -14.69
CA SER A 224 -12.61 -0.21 -14.78
C SER A 224 -12.45 -0.92 -13.44
N MET A 225 -11.31 -0.74 -12.75
CA MET A 225 -11.09 -1.33 -11.42
C MET A 225 -12.07 -0.79 -10.38
N ARG A 226 -12.35 0.53 -10.39
CA ARG A 226 -13.39 1.10 -9.52
C ARG A 226 -14.77 0.47 -9.74
N LYS A 227 -15.16 0.25 -10.99
CA LYS A 227 -16.44 -0.43 -11.33
C LYS A 227 -16.47 -1.87 -10.82
N LYS A 228 -15.33 -2.55 -10.77
CA LYS A 228 -15.19 -3.90 -10.21
C LYS A 228 -15.14 -3.94 -8.67
N GLY A 229 -15.18 -2.79 -8.00
CA GLY A 229 -15.20 -2.70 -6.54
C GLY A 229 -13.83 -2.46 -5.89
N PHE A 230 -12.78 -2.19 -6.66
CA PHE A 230 -11.50 -1.76 -6.11
C PHE A 230 -11.59 -0.35 -5.54
N ARG A 231 -11.10 -0.18 -4.31
CA ARG A 231 -11.26 1.08 -3.55
C ARG A 231 -9.93 1.72 -3.13
N CYS A 232 -8.85 0.96 -3.04
CA CYS A 232 -7.51 1.47 -2.74
C CYS A 232 -6.70 1.47 -4.04
N LEU A 233 -6.56 2.62 -4.70
CA LEU A 233 -6.00 2.70 -6.05
C LEU A 233 -4.75 3.57 -6.08
N ALA A 234 -3.62 3.01 -6.53
CA ALA A 234 -2.45 3.80 -6.89
C ALA A 234 -2.50 4.10 -8.41
N TYR A 235 -2.41 5.37 -8.76
CA TYR A 235 -2.30 5.79 -10.15
C TYR A 235 -0.82 5.89 -10.54
N GLY A 236 -0.34 4.91 -11.27
CA GLY A 236 1.04 4.84 -11.75
C GLY A 236 2.11 4.79 -10.65
N GLY A 237 3.33 5.04 -11.06
CA GLY A 237 4.48 5.28 -10.22
C GLY A 237 5.27 6.47 -10.74
N ASP A 238 6.00 7.13 -9.86
CA ASP A 238 6.71 8.39 -10.11
C ASP A 238 7.53 8.40 -11.40
N LEU A 239 8.34 7.39 -11.64
CA LEU A 239 9.20 7.30 -12.82
C LEU A 239 8.41 7.16 -14.14
N TRP A 240 7.32 6.38 -14.13
CA TRP A 240 6.50 6.21 -15.35
C TRP A 240 5.67 7.45 -15.65
N LEU A 241 5.09 8.07 -14.63
CA LEU A 241 4.35 9.32 -14.77
C LEU A 241 5.24 10.46 -15.29
N TYR A 242 6.45 10.59 -14.73
CA TYR A 242 7.43 11.57 -15.19
C TYR A 242 7.82 11.32 -16.65
N LYS A 243 8.19 10.07 -16.99
CA LYS A 243 8.58 9.70 -18.36
C LYS A 243 7.46 9.99 -19.37
N GLN A 244 6.23 9.60 -19.04
CA GLN A 244 5.07 9.81 -19.90
C GLN A 244 4.80 11.30 -20.15
N ALA A 245 4.79 12.11 -19.09
CA ALA A 245 4.54 13.55 -19.20
C ALA A 245 5.64 14.25 -20.02
N LEU A 246 6.91 13.89 -19.79
CA LEU A 246 8.04 14.45 -20.54
C LEU A 246 7.97 14.06 -22.02
N GLN A 247 7.71 12.79 -22.31
CA GLN A 247 7.60 12.29 -23.68
C GLN A 247 6.45 12.96 -24.45
N GLN A 248 5.29 13.12 -23.81
CA GLN A 248 4.15 13.83 -24.41
C GLN A 248 4.50 15.29 -24.73
N GLY A 249 5.17 15.99 -23.80
CA GLY A 249 5.60 17.38 -24.03
C GLY A 249 6.62 17.51 -25.17
N ILE A 250 7.65 16.65 -25.21
CA ILE A 250 8.66 16.65 -26.26
C ILE A 250 8.03 16.35 -27.63
N ASN A 251 7.19 15.30 -27.70
CA ASN A 251 6.52 14.94 -28.96
C ASN A 251 5.62 16.08 -29.48
N ALA A 252 4.92 16.77 -28.60
CA ALA A 252 4.08 17.91 -28.99
C ALA A 252 4.89 19.11 -29.49
N LEU A 253 6.06 19.36 -28.88
CA LEU A 253 6.97 20.43 -29.36
C LEU A 253 7.59 20.11 -30.69
N ASP A 254 7.93 18.85 -30.95
CA ASP A 254 8.56 18.39 -32.18
C ASP A 254 7.55 18.12 -33.33
N ASN A 255 6.23 18.31 -33.08
CA ASN A 255 5.13 17.92 -33.98
C ASN A 255 5.22 16.44 -34.44
N LYS A 256 5.72 15.58 -33.57
CA LYS A 256 5.72 14.13 -33.79
C LYS A 256 4.40 13.58 -33.25
N GLU A 257 3.46 13.28 -34.14
CA GLU A 257 2.23 12.53 -33.82
C GLU A 257 2.49 11.06 -33.57
#